data_15a072b1f5413f1b125003b7d5489d6a
#
_entry.id   15a072b1f5413f1b125003b7d5489d6a
#
_cell.length_a   1.000
_cell.length_b   1.000
_cell.length_c   1.000
_cell.angle_alpha   90.00
_cell.angle_beta   90.00
_cell.angle_gamma   90.00
#
_symmetry.space_group_name_H-M   'P 1'
#
loop_
_entity.id
_entity.type
_entity.pdbx_description
1 polymer ?
#
loop_
_entity_poly.entity_id
_entity_poly.type
_entity_poly.pdbx_seq_one_letter_code
_entity_poly.pdbx_strand_id
1 'polypeptide(L)'
;MTIQKGAAWGSVESTPFTLVVAPDEEAASRAIRRGATHVQLLSGDLLRALGPVGRQTRLVPGEPALQLPCDVIYVTINEDEPFAAIGSVIIGSRLRPRAWLATGGFLGDLNVAPRAHPNDGVIDVLGFDSGLGVRTLLTIRRRMSRGDHLPHPMLSMHRAADFEWGSTDARGRSARVIVDRRNHGRARRVRVSVRPDAFTLCLPTGAHR
;
A
#
# COMPACT_ATOMS: atom_id res chain seq x y z
N MET A 1 8.63 -2.18 15.89
CA MET A 1 7.63 -2.38 16.98
C MET A 1 6.29 -1.97 16.41
N THR A 2 5.41 -2.92 16.14
CA THR A 2 4.09 -2.67 15.56
C THR A 2 3.29 -1.70 16.44
N ILE A 3 2.61 -0.73 15.84
CA ILE A 3 1.84 0.27 16.58
C ILE A 3 0.77 -0.39 17.46
N GLN A 4 0.67 0.05 18.71
CA GLN A 4 -0.39 -0.35 19.63
C GLN A 4 -1.48 0.71 19.68
N LYS A 5 -2.74 0.28 19.86
CA LYS A 5 -3.88 1.19 19.97
C LYS A 5 -3.66 2.21 21.08
N GLY A 6 -3.71 3.50 20.75
CA GLY A 6 -3.49 4.61 21.67
C GLY A 6 -2.02 5.01 21.87
N ALA A 7 -1.06 4.32 21.24
CA ALA A 7 0.32 4.76 21.20
C ALA A 7 0.51 5.88 20.17
N ALA A 8 1.42 6.81 20.47
CA ALA A 8 1.82 7.82 19.48
C ALA A 8 2.55 7.12 18.32
N TRP A 9 2.14 7.42 17.09
CA TRP A 9 2.80 6.94 15.90
C TRP A 9 3.79 7.99 15.40
N GLY A 10 5.08 7.70 15.60
CA GLY A 10 6.18 8.56 15.18
C GLY A 10 6.57 9.64 16.18
N SER A 11 7.59 10.39 15.80
CA SER A 11 8.20 11.45 16.58
C SER A 11 8.59 12.63 15.68
N VAL A 12 8.74 13.81 16.27
CA VAL A 12 9.35 14.96 15.56
C VAL A 12 10.84 14.94 15.84
N GLU A 13 11.61 14.77 14.78
CA GLU A 13 13.07 14.67 14.83
C GLU A 13 13.73 15.50 13.73
N SER A 14 15.04 15.64 13.81
CA SER A 14 15.83 16.33 12.77
C SER A 14 15.82 15.52 11.47
N THR A 15 15.54 16.18 10.35
CA THR A 15 15.56 15.54 9.03
C THR A 15 16.95 14.98 8.70
N PRO A 16 17.07 13.66 8.41
CA PRO A 16 18.36 13.04 8.14
C PRO A 16 18.99 13.56 6.85
N PHE A 17 20.32 13.68 6.81
CA PHE A 17 21.08 14.00 5.59
C PHE A 17 20.97 12.90 4.52
N THR A 18 20.63 11.66 4.93
CA THR A 18 20.40 10.51 4.04
C THR A 18 18.99 10.41 3.51
N LEU A 19 18.13 11.43 3.76
CA LEU A 19 16.75 11.44 3.29
C LEU A 19 16.69 11.37 1.77
N VAL A 20 15.90 10.42 1.27
CA VAL A 20 15.58 10.29 -0.16
C VAL A 20 14.21 10.90 -0.43
N VAL A 21 14.15 11.90 -1.29
CA VAL A 21 12.88 12.49 -1.75
C VAL A 21 12.40 11.75 -2.99
N ALA A 22 11.26 11.07 -2.87
CA ALA A 22 10.64 10.27 -3.92
C ALA A 22 9.35 10.94 -4.44
N PRO A 23 9.15 11.02 -5.76
CA PRO A 23 7.94 11.59 -6.33
C PRO A 23 6.68 10.74 -6.04
N ASP A 24 6.84 9.42 -5.91
CA ASP A 24 5.75 8.44 -5.71
C ASP A 24 6.25 7.16 -5.01
N GLU A 25 5.34 6.23 -4.73
CA GLU A 25 5.65 4.96 -4.07
C GLU A 25 6.63 4.09 -4.88
N GLU A 26 6.54 4.06 -6.21
CA GLU A 26 7.43 3.25 -7.04
C GLU A 26 8.88 3.74 -6.91
N ALA A 27 9.08 5.04 -6.94
CA ALA A 27 10.40 5.64 -6.73
C ALA A 27 10.93 5.40 -5.30
N ALA A 28 10.07 5.52 -4.29
CA ALA A 28 10.40 5.22 -2.91
C ALA A 28 10.76 3.75 -2.70
N SER A 29 9.97 2.83 -3.22
CA SER A 29 10.23 1.39 -3.17
C SER A 29 11.56 1.03 -3.84
N ARG A 30 11.90 1.70 -4.94
CA ARG A 30 13.19 1.56 -5.61
C ARG A 30 14.35 2.07 -4.75
N ALA A 31 14.16 3.19 -4.05
CA ALA A 31 15.17 3.71 -3.13
C ALA A 31 15.39 2.77 -1.93
N ILE A 32 14.31 2.25 -1.35
CA ILE A 32 14.37 1.28 -0.24
C ILE A 32 15.10 0.00 -0.68
N ARG A 33 14.85 -0.52 -1.88
CA ARG A 33 15.62 -1.66 -2.43
C ARG A 33 17.12 -1.38 -2.55
N ARG A 34 17.54 -0.11 -2.63
CA ARG A 34 18.94 0.32 -2.65
C ARG A 34 19.49 0.69 -1.28
N GLY A 35 18.72 0.43 -0.20
CA GLY A 35 19.15 0.65 1.18
C GLY A 35 18.70 1.98 1.80
N ALA A 36 17.82 2.75 1.17
CA ALA A 36 17.26 3.94 1.81
C ALA A 36 16.38 3.54 3.00
N THR A 37 16.64 4.14 4.15
CA THR A 37 15.86 3.93 5.39
C THR A 37 14.92 5.11 5.70
N HIS A 38 15.18 6.29 5.15
CA HIS A 38 14.36 7.49 5.35
C HIS A 38 13.93 8.03 4.00
N VAL A 39 12.62 8.18 3.82
CA VAL A 39 12.01 8.59 2.55
C VAL A 39 11.00 9.69 2.80
N GLN A 40 11.01 10.72 1.97
CA GLN A 40 9.90 11.65 1.82
C GLN A 40 9.15 11.32 0.53
N LEU A 41 7.84 11.10 0.60
CA LEU A 41 6.97 11.02 -0.56
C LEU A 41 6.42 12.41 -0.91
N LEU A 42 6.36 12.72 -2.21
CA LEU A 42 5.73 13.96 -2.69
C LEU A 42 4.28 13.71 -3.15
N SER A 43 3.93 12.48 -3.50
CA SER A 43 2.58 12.06 -3.85
C SER A 43 2.40 10.55 -3.61
N GLY A 44 1.16 10.09 -3.54
CA GLY A 44 0.85 8.67 -3.51
C GLY A 44 -0.30 8.28 -2.59
N ASP A 45 -0.62 6.99 -2.63
CA ASP A 45 -1.73 6.41 -1.89
C ASP A 45 -1.41 6.30 -0.40
N LEU A 46 -0.13 6.06 -0.06
CA LEU A 46 0.35 6.03 1.33
C LEU A 46 0.22 7.41 2.00
N LEU A 47 0.54 8.51 1.29
CA LEU A 47 0.31 9.86 1.82
C LEU A 47 -1.17 10.14 2.05
N ARG A 48 -2.04 9.64 1.16
CA ARG A 48 -3.50 9.79 1.31
C ARG A 48 -4.02 9.11 2.57
N ALA A 49 -3.41 7.99 2.98
CA ALA A 49 -3.74 7.29 4.21
C ALA A 49 -3.50 8.13 5.48
N LEU A 50 -2.61 9.10 5.39
CA LEU A 50 -2.26 10.00 6.50
C LEU A 50 -3.23 11.18 6.65
N GLY A 51 -4.23 11.28 5.77
CA GLY A 51 -5.21 12.36 5.75
C GLY A 51 -4.88 13.43 4.69
N PRO A 52 -5.58 14.58 4.71
CA PRO A 52 -5.37 15.65 3.76
C PRO A 52 -4.01 16.31 4.03
N VAL A 53 -3.00 15.74 3.44
CA VAL A 53 -1.65 16.30 3.44
C VAL A 53 -1.62 17.37 2.36
N GLY A 54 -1.41 18.62 2.74
CA GLY A 54 -1.27 19.74 1.81
C GLY A 54 -0.14 19.50 0.79
N ARG A 55 0.13 20.48 -0.07
CA ARG A 55 1.23 20.38 -1.03
C ARG A 55 2.52 20.08 -0.28
N GLN A 56 3.13 18.93 -0.59
CA GLN A 56 4.37 18.51 0.04
C GLN A 56 5.49 19.44 -0.35
N THR A 57 6.02 20.20 0.64
CA THR A 57 7.30 20.90 0.48
C THR A 57 8.44 19.92 0.75
N ARG A 58 9.55 20.08 0.03
CA ARG A 58 10.72 19.26 0.28
C ARG A 58 11.29 19.60 1.66
N LEU A 59 11.59 18.58 2.42
CA LEU A 59 12.28 18.70 3.69
C LEU A 59 13.73 19.10 3.49
N VAL A 60 14.23 19.93 4.40
CA VAL A 60 15.63 20.38 4.43
C VAL A 60 16.35 19.56 5.51
N PRO A 61 17.51 18.95 5.21
CA PRO A 61 18.30 18.24 6.21
C PRO A 61 18.62 19.12 7.41
N GLY A 62 18.47 18.56 8.61
CA GLY A 62 18.66 19.28 9.87
C GLY A 62 17.40 19.99 10.42
N GLU A 63 16.41 20.30 9.59
CA GLU A 63 15.13 20.87 10.04
C GLU A 63 14.21 19.83 10.68
N PRO A 64 13.30 20.24 11.58
CA PRO A 64 12.33 19.33 12.20
C PRO A 64 11.41 18.69 11.18
N ALA A 65 11.22 17.36 11.25
CA ALA A 65 10.30 16.60 10.45
C ALA A 65 9.57 15.57 11.32
N LEU A 66 8.31 15.31 11.00
CA LEU A 66 7.58 14.18 11.56
C LEU A 66 8.09 12.90 10.91
N GLN A 67 8.64 12.00 11.71
CA GLN A 67 9.18 10.71 11.29
C GLN A 67 8.23 9.60 11.70
N LEU A 68 7.71 8.85 10.73
CA LEU A 68 6.72 7.79 10.90
C LEU A 68 7.34 6.46 10.49
N PRO A 69 7.56 5.50 11.41
CA PRO A 69 7.94 4.16 11.03
C PRO A 69 6.85 3.52 10.20
N CYS A 70 7.22 2.83 9.12
CA CYS A 70 6.31 2.20 8.18
C CYS A 70 6.78 0.81 7.79
N ASP A 71 5.82 -0.03 7.43
CA ASP A 71 6.03 -1.38 6.97
C ASP A 71 6.43 -1.40 5.48
N VAL A 72 7.22 -2.40 5.12
CA VAL A 72 7.51 -2.76 3.73
C VAL A 72 6.85 -4.09 3.42
N ILE A 73 6.27 -4.22 2.25
CA ILE A 73 5.81 -5.49 1.72
C ILE A 73 6.84 -6.06 0.74
N TYR A 74 7.11 -7.36 0.85
CA TYR A 74 7.90 -8.10 -0.12
C TYR A 74 6.98 -8.87 -1.04
N VAL A 75 7.10 -8.62 -2.33
CA VAL A 75 6.24 -9.20 -3.37
C VAL A 75 7.05 -10.18 -4.21
N THR A 76 6.59 -11.43 -4.28
CA THR A 76 7.11 -12.47 -5.18
C THR A 76 6.07 -12.74 -6.27
N ILE A 77 6.46 -12.62 -7.52
CA ILE A 77 5.61 -12.87 -8.69
C ILE A 77 6.07 -14.17 -9.36
N ASN A 78 5.19 -15.16 -9.38
CA ASN A 78 5.50 -16.55 -9.75
C ASN A 78 6.61 -17.12 -8.86
N GLU A 79 7.79 -17.38 -9.41
CA GLU A 79 8.97 -17.90 -8.72
C GLU A 79 10.16 -16.92 -8.80
N ASP A 80 9.87 -15.65 -9.20
CA ASP A 80 10.91 -14.63 -9.28
C ASP A 80 11.40 -14.23 -7.86
N GLU A 81 12.54 -13.55 -7.81
CA GLU A 81 13.09 -13.01 -6.57
C GLU A 81 12.13 -11.97 -5.94
N PRO A 82 11.93 -12.02 -4.61
CA PRO A 82 11.08 -11.06 -3.92
C PRO A 82 11.66 -9.65 -4.00
N PHE A 83 10.80 -8.66 -4.19
CA PHE A 83 11.20 -7.26 -4.19
C PHE A 83 10.33 -6.41 -3.26
N ALA A 84 10.92 -5.38 -2.66
CA ALA A 84 10.24 -4.48 -1.75
C ALA A 84 9.28 -3.54 -2.48
N ALA A 85 8.13 -3.30 -1.87
CA ALA A 85 7.11 -2.31 -2.23
C ALA A 85 6.52 -1.69 -0.96
N ILE A 86 5.93 -0.50 -1.03
CA ILE A 86 5.43 0.21 0.15
C ILE A 86 3.95 0.58 0.08
N GLY A 87 3.35 0.57 -1.10
CA GLY A 87 1.98 1.07 -1.29
C GLY A 87 0.97 -0.03 -1.51
N SER A 88 0.98 -0.65 -2.69
CA SER A 88 -0.13 -1.53 -3.07
C SER A 88 0.25 -2.63 -4.05
N VAL A 89 -0.53 -3.72 -4.01
CA VAL A 89 -0.50 -4.80 -5.01
C VAL A 89 -1.91 -5.01 -5.56
N ILE A 90 -2.07 -4.91 -6.87
CA ILE A 90 -3.33 -5.14 -7.58
C ILE A 90 -3.18 -6.39 -8.42
N ILE A 91 -4.01 -7.39 -8.14
CA ILE A 91 -4.09 -8.63 -8.91
C ILE A 91 -5.41 -8.64 -9.68
N GLY A 92 -5.31 -8.80 -10.98
CA GLY A 92 -6.45 -8.74 -11.90
C GLY A 92 -6.43 -7.47 -12.77
N SER A 93 -7.58 -7.15 -13.36
CA SER A 93 -7.75 -5.94 -14.15
C SER A 93 -8.77 -5.00 -13.51
N ARG A 94 -8.86 -3.79 -14.05
CA ARG A 94 -9.85 -2.80 -13.59
C ARG A 94 -11.29 -3.29 -13.65
N LEU A 95 -11.62 -4.16 -14.62
CA LEU A 95 -12.97 -4.71 -14.82
C LEU A 95 -13.12 -6.16 -14.33
N ARG A 96 -12.01 -6.81 -14.01
CA ARG A 96 -11.96 -8.18 -13.48
C ARG A 96 -10.91 -8.25 -12.37
N PRO A 97 -11.16 -7.59 -11.23
CA PRO A 97 -10.26 -7.66 -10.09
C PRO A 97 -10.26 -9.08 -9.51
N ARG A 98 -9.17 -9.45 -8.85
CA ARG A 98 -9.02 -10.69 -8.09
C ARG A 98 -8.74 -10.41 -6.63
N ALA A 99 -7.70 -9.61 -6.39
CA ALA A 99 -7.36 -9.13 -5.05
C ALA A 99 -6.69 -7.76 -5.15
N TRP A 100 -6.98 -6.88 -4.22
CA TRP A 100 -6.30 -5.62 -4.02
C TRP A 100 -5.74 -5.57 -2.61
N LEU A 101 -4.46 -5.25 -2.51
CA LEU A 101 -3.73 -5.16 -1.26
C LEU A 101 -3.22 -3.72 -1.12
N ALA A 102 -3.39 -3.13 0.06
CA ALA A 102 -2.95 -1.76 0.31
C ALA A 102 -2.45 -1.60 1.74
N THR A 103 -1.23 -1.12 1.92
CA THR A 103 -0.63 -0.88 3.25
C THR A 103 -1.33 0.26 3.99
N GLY A 104 -1.73 1.33 3.28
CA GLY A 104 -2.46 2.48 3.83
C GLY A 104 -3.95 2.49 3.51
N GLY A 105 -4.50 1.43 2.91
CA GLY A 105 -5.93 1.30 2.62
C GLY A 105 -6.45 2.05 1.40
N PHE A 106 -5.62 2.84 0.70
CA PHE A 106 -6.03 3.59 -0.47
C PHE A 106 -5.46 3.02 -1.77
N LEU A 107 -6.24 3.13 -2.85
CA LEU A 107 -5.85 2.90 -4.23
C LEU A 107 -6.39 4.05 -5.09
N GLY A 108 -5.60 5.09 -5.32
CA GLY A 108 -6.06 6.34 -5.90
C GLY A 108 -7.16 6.97 -5.04
N ASP A 109 -8.33 7.22 -5.61
CA ASP A 109 -9.46 7.82 -4.88
C ASP A 109 -10.33 6.79 -4.14
N LEU A 110 -9.96 5.52 -4.16
CA LEU A 110 -10.71 4.45 -3.53
C LEU A 110 -10.12 4.13 -2.15
N ASN A 111 -10.92 4.26 -1.10
CA ASN A 111 -10.62 3.73 0.22
C ASN A 111 -11.03 2.25 0.24
N VAL A 112 -10.10 1.37 -0.11
CA VAL A 112 -10.35 -0.07 -0.27
C VAL A 112 -10.29 -0.84 1.04
N ALA A 113 -9.56 -0.30 2.02
CA ALA A 113 -9.42 -0.88 3.36
C ALA A 113 -9.44 0.24 4.41
N PRO A 114 -10.65 0.67 4.88
CA PRO A 114 -10.79 1.82 5.79
C PRO A 114 -10.12 1.68 7.16
N ARG A 115 -9.68 0.47 7.52
CA ARG A 115 -9.01 0.16 8.80
C ARG A 115 -7.52 -0.16 8.63
N ALA A 116 -6.99 -0.06 7.42
CA ALA A 116 -5.58 -0.31 7.17
C ALA A 116 -4.70 0.74 7.86
N HIS A 117 -3.56 0.30 8.35
CA HIS A 117 -2.56 1.18 8.94
C HIS A 117 -1.17 0.79 8.42
N PRO A 118 -0.35 1.75 7.95
CA PRO A 118 0.93 1.45 7.32
C PRO A 118 2.04 0.98 8.27
N ASN A 119 1.73 0.77 9.54
CA ASN A 119 2.66 0.25 10.56
C ASN A 119 1.92 -0.65 11.56
N ASP A 120 1.17 -1.62 11.11
CA ASP A 120 0.52 -2.59 12.00
C ASP A 120 0.99 -4.03 11.77
N GLY A 121 2.02 -4.21 10.95
CA GLY A 121 2.66 -5.50 10.66
C GLY A 121 1.80 -6.43 9.81
N VAL A 122 0.72 -5.95 9.21
CA VAL A 122 -0.17 -6.71 8.36
C VAL A 122 -0.55 -5.93 7.10
N ILE A 123 -1.01 -6.66 6.08
CA ILE A 123 -1.57 -6.05 4.88
C ILE A 123 -3.06 -6.37 4.80
N ASP A 124 -3.83 -5.36 4.45
CA ASP A 124 -5.26 -5.50 4.18
C ASP A 124 -5.48 -5.96 2.75
N VAL A 125 -6.20 -7.07 2.61
CA VAL A 125 -6.46 -7.73 1.33
C VAL A 125 -7.96 -7.71 1.05
N LEU A 126 -8.36 -6.98 0.02
CA LEU A 126 -9.71 -7.00 -0.51
C LEU A 126 -9.80 -8.02 -1.64
N GLY A 127 -10.46 -9.15 -1.38
CA GLY A 127 -10.74 -10.20 -2.36
C GLY A 127 -12.05 -9.93 -3.11
N PHE A 128 -12.08 -10.33 -4.39
CA PHE A 128 -13.26 -10.21 -5.27
C PHE A 128 -13.73 -11.58 -5.74
N ASP A 129 -15.03 -11.84 -5.58
CA ASP A 129 -15.65 -13.06 -6.10
C ASP A 129 -15.53 -13.13 -7.63
N SER A 130 -15.33 -14.32 -8.15
CA SER A 130 -15.16 -14.55 -9.60
C SER A 130 -16.43 -14.27 -10.42
N GLY A 131 -17.61 -14.37 -9.80
CA GLY A 131 -18.93 -14.06 -10.38
C GLY A 131 -19.29 -12.58 -10.35
N LEU A 132 -18.42 -11.70 -9.83
CA LEU A 132 -18.71 -10.28 -9.72
C LEU A 132 -18.93 -9.64 -11.10
N GLY A 133 -20.16 -9.20 -11.35
CA GLY A 133 -20.55 -8.51 -12.58
C GLY A 133 -20.05 -7.07 -12.64
N VAL A 134 -19.81 -6.54 -13.84
CA VAL A 134 -19.26 -5.20 -14.06
C VAL A 134 -20.15 -4.10 -13.44
N ARG A 135 -21.48 -4.21 -13.54
CA ARG A 135 -22.41 -3.23 -12.94
C ARG A 135 -22.28 -3.16 -11.43
N THR A 136 -22.24 -4.34 -10.77
CA THR A 136 -22.03 -4.46 -9.33
C THR A 136 -20.66 -3.89 -8.93
N LEU A 137 -19.61 -4.21 -9.68
CA LEU A 137 -18.27 -3.66 -9.45
C LEU A 137 -18.26 -2.12 -9.51
N LEU A 138 -18.95 -1.51 -10.47
CA LEU A 138 -19.04 -0.05 -10.56
C LEU A 138 -19.77 0.57 -9.35
N THR A 139 -20.83 -0.08 -8.88
CA THR A 139 -21.53 0.34 -7.65
C THR A 139 -20.63 0.24 -6.42
N ILE A 140 -19.93 -0.89 -6.27
CA ILE A 140 -18.95 -1.10 -5.18
C ILE A 140 -17.88 0.01 -5.22
N ARG A 141 -17.31 0.31 -6.37
CA ARG A 141 -16.27 1.34 -6.50
C ARG A 141 -16.77 2.74 -6.12
N ARG A 142 -18.01 3.09 -6.44
CA ARG A 142 -18.61 4.35 -5.97
C ARG A 142 -18.73 4.39 -4.44
N ARG A 143 -19.00 3.27 -3.80
CA ARG A 143 -19.05 3.15 -2.35
C ARG A 143 -17.65 3.17 -1.72
N MET A 144 -16.65 2.61 -2.39
CA MET A 144 -15.24 2.66 -1.96
C MET A 144 -14.70 4.09 -1.81
N SER A 145 -15.16 5.06 -2.61
CA SER A 145 -14.73 6.46 -2.45
C SER A 145 -15.12 7.06 -1.09
N ARG A 146 -16.12 6.45 -0.42
CA ARG A 146 -16.60 6.84 0.91
C ARG A 146 -16.18 5.85 2.01
N GLY A 147 -15.56 4.71 1.64
CA GLY A 147 -15.20 3.64 2.56
C GLY A 147 -16.40 2.79 3.06
N ASP A 148 -17.58 2.88 2.42
CA ASP A 148 -18.83 2.23 2.83
C ASP A 148 -19.22 1.00 1.95
N HIS A 149 -18.23 0.37 1.31
CA HIS A 149 -18.43 -0.78 0.43
C HIS A 149 -18.49 -2.13 1.16
N LEU A 150 -18.18 -2.16 2.44
CA LEU A 150 -18.20 -3.36 3.29
C LEU A 150 -19.27 -3.24 4.40
N PRO A 151 -19.94 -4.36 4.76
CA PRO A 151 -19.84 -5.70 4.19
C PRO A 151 -20.54 -5.80 2.82
N HIS A 152 -20.05 -6.70 1.95
CA HIS A 152 -20.70 -7.02 0.66
C HIS A 152 -20.49 -8.51 0.32
N PRO A 153 -21.52 -9.27 -0.13
CA PRO A 153 -21.42 -10.72 -0.32
C PRO A 153 -20.40 -11.16 -1.38
N MET A 154 -20.08 -10.28 -2.34
CA MET A 154 -19.09 -10.53 -3.40
C MET A 154 -17.68 -10.04 -3.07
N LEU A 155 -17.46 -9.57 -1.84
CA LEU A 155 -16.17 -9.08 -1.35
C LEU A 155 -15.78 -9.84 -0.10
N SER A 156 -14.49 -10.11 0.03
CA SER A 156 -13.87 -10.59 1.26
C SER A 156 -12.80 -9.64 1.71
N MET A 157 -12.66 -9.44 3.03
CA MET A 157 -11.58 -8.64 3.61
C MET A 157 -10.79 -9.54 4.55
N HIS A 158 -9.48 -9.59 4.33
CA HIS A 158 -8.54 -10.33 5.15
C HIS A 158 -7.43 -9.40 5.61
N ARG A 159 -6.86 -9.68 6.78
CA ARG A 159 -5.66 -9.02 7.30
C ARG A 159 -4.65 -10.11 7.63
N ALA A 160 -3.44 -10.01 7.10
CA ALA A 160 -2.42 -11.03 7.27
C ALA A 160 -1.00 -10.42 7.15
N ALA A 161 -0.04 -11.01 7.86
CA ALA A 161 1.37 -10.71 7.66
C ALA A 161 1.90 -11.34 6.36
N ASP A 162 1.29 -12.47 5.96
CA ASP A 162 1.60 -13.20 4.72
C ASP A 162 0.33 -13.48 3.95
N PHE A 163 0.36 -13.25 2.65
CA PHE A 163 -0.75 -13.51 1.73
C PHE A 163 -0.25 -14.21 0.47
N GLU A 164 -1.00 -15.19 0.03
CA GLU A 164 -0.76 -15.84 -1.24
C GLU A 164 -2.02 -15.84 -2.12
N TRP A 165 -1.86 -15.38 -3.34
CA TRP A 165 -2.84 -15.56 -4.39
C TRP A 165 -2.33 -16.58 -5.40
N GLY A 166 -3.16 -17.58 -5.69
CA GLY A 166 -2.93 -18.55 -6.76
C GLY A 166 -4.11 -18.56 -7.73
N SER A 167 -3.82 -18.79 -9.01
CA SER A 167 -4.91 -18.99 -9.99
C SER A 167 -5.63 -20.29 -9.71
N THR A 168 -6.87 -20.20 -9.28
CA THR A 168 -7.77 -21.35 -9.07
C THR A 168 -8.47 -21.81 -10.35
N ASP A 169 -8.22 -21.12 -11.47
CA ASP A 169 -8.81 -21.48 -12.75
C ASP A 169 -8.21 -22.80 -13.24
N ALA A 170 -9.05 -23.79 -13.53
CA ALA A 170 -8.66 -25.10 -14.08
C ALA A 170 -7.81 -24.97 -15.37
N ARG A 171 -7.89 -23.84 -16.06
CA ARG A 171 -7.05 -23.51 -17.23
C ARG A 171 -5.77 -22.76 -16.85
N GLY A 172 -5.48 -22.54 -15.56
CA GLY A 172 -4.29 -21.85 -15.07
C GLY A 172 -4.11 -20.43 -15.64
N ARG A 173 -5.21 -19.72 -15.87
CA ARG A 173 -5.15 -18.37 -16.45
C ARG A 173 -4.45 -17.39 -15.54
N SER A 174 -3.40 -16.76 -16.04
CA SER A 174 -2.66 -15.72 -15.33
C SER A 174 -3.47 -14.43 -15.17
N ALA A 175 -3.26 -13.70 -14.08
CA ALA A 175 -3.82 -12.37 -13.85
C ALA A 175 -2.75 -11.29 -14.03
N ARG A 176 -3.15 -10.07 -14.40
CA ARG A 176 -2.26 -8.91 -14.40
C ARG A 176 -1.86 -8.59 -12.98
N VAL A 177 -0.61 -8.20 -12.77
CA VAL A 177 -0.07 -7.74 -11.48
C VAL A 177 0.46 -6.32 -11.63
N ILE A 178 0.01 -5.44 -10.75
CA ILE A 178 0.49 -4.06 -10.64
C ILE A 178 0.96 -3.87 -9.21
N VAL A 179 2.19 -3.40 -9.01
CA VAL A 179 2.76 -3.10 -7.69
C VAL A 179 3.23 -1.65 -7.70
N ASP A 180 2.81 -0.88 -6.70
CA ASP A 180 3.11 0.55 -6.58
C ASP A 180 2.90 1.29 -7.91
N ARG A 181 1.74 1.04 -8.54
CA ARG A 181 1.30 1.61 -9.83
C ARG A 181 2.09 1.14 -11.05
N ARG A 182 3.16 0.36 -10.89
CA ARG A 182 3.95 -0.23 -11.96
C ARG A 182 3.38 -1.59 -12.39
N ASN A 183 3.26 -1.80 -13.70
CA ASN A 183 2.81 -3.07 -14.27
C ASN A 183 3.97 -4.07 -14.31
N HIS A 184 3.78 -5.23 -13.67
CA HIS A 184 4.74 -6.35 -13.63
C HIS A 184 4.32 -7.52 -14.54
N GLY A 185 3.42 -7.28 -15.50
CA GLY A 185 2.98 -8.31 -16.43
C GLY A 185 1.86 -9.18 -15.86
N ARG A 186 1.95 -10.49 -16.09
CA ARG A 186 0.92 -11.46 -15.68
C ARG A 186 1.54 -12.57 -14.86
N ALA A 187 0.82 -12.98 -13.81
CA ALA A 187 1.24 -14.04 -12.91
C ALA A 187 0.16 -15.13 -12.75
N ARG A 188 0.59 -16.32 -12.38
CA ARG A 188 -0.26 -17.40 -11.89
C ARG A 188 -0.24 -17.49 -10.37
N ARG A 189 0.81 -16.97 -9.75
CA ARG A 189 1.02 -16.94 -8.31
C ARG A 189 1.61 -15.60 -7.89
N VAL A 190 1.11 -15.05 -6.79
CA VAL A 190 1.66 -13.85 -6.16
C VAL A 190 1.71 -14.10 -4.66
N ARG A 191 2.89 -13.94 -4.06
CA ARG A 191 3.08 -13.98 -2.61
C ARG A 191 3.43 -12.60 -2.13
N VAL A 192 2.91 -12.23 -0.98
CA VAL A 192 3.20 -10.97 -0.31
C VAL A 192 3.47 -11.26 1.15
N SER A 193 4.57 -10.75 1.69
CA SER A 193 4.88 -10.80 3.13
C SER A 193 5.17 -9.40 3.64
N VAL A 194 4.85 -9.12 4.89
CA VAL A 194 5.08 -7.83 5.53
C VAL A 194 6.34 -7.87 6.38
N ARG A 195 7.18 -6.85 6.23
CA ARG A 195 8.29 -6.58 7.16
C ARG A 195 7.97 -5.30 7.94
N PRO A 196 7.67 -5.41 9.24
CA PRO A 196 7.34 -4.26 10.07
C PRO A 196 8.52 -3.31 10.25
N ASP A 197 8.22 -2.01 10.46
CA ASP A 197 9.18 -0.96 10.79
C ASP A 197 10.39 -0.90 9.84
N ALA A 198 10.19 -1.18 8.56
CA ALA A 198 11.30 -1.38 7.63
C ALA A 198 11.85 -0.10 7.01
N PHE A 199 11.10 1.01 7.10
CA PHE A 199 11.56 2.34 6.70
C PHE A 199 10.84 3.43 7.49
N THR A 200 11.37 4.64 7.45
CA THR A 200 10.78 5.84 8.06
C THR A 200 10.29 6.78 6.98
N LEU A 201 9.00 7.10 7.03
CA LEU A 201 8.40 8.14 6.19
C LEU A 201 8.56 9.48 6.91
N CYS A 202 9.19 10.44 6.24
CA CYS A 202 9.42 11.78 6.77
C CYS A 202 8.43 12.78 6.17
N LEU A 203 7.76 13.58 7.00
CA LEU A 203 6.75 14.57 6.62
C LEU A 203 7.06 15.94 7.22
N PRO A 204 6.66 17.04 6.57
CA PRO A 204 6.72 18.37 7.17
C PRO A 204 5.89 18.44 8.46
N THR A 205 6.40 19.08 9.51
CA THR A 205 5.74 19.19 10.83
C THR A 205 4.42 19.97 10.82
N GLY A 206 4.08 20.67 9.75
CA GLY A 206 2.80 21.41 9.58
C GLY A 206 1.70 20.66 8.84
N ALA A 207 1.91 19.41 8.44
CA ALA A 207 0.98 18.65 7.59
C ALA A 207 -0.27 18.11 8.30
N HIS A 208 -0.34 18.21 9.62
CA HIS A 208 -1.41 17.63 10.46
C HIS A 208 -2.26 18.70 11.18
N ARG A 209 -2.58 19.81 10.52
CA ARG A 209 -3.58 20.75 11.05
C ARG A 209 -4.87 20.68 10.26
#